data_919d1baaca925d4ff4789c7af1e13fbf
#
_entry.id   919d1baaca925d4ff4789c7af1e13fbf
#
_cell.length_a   1.000
_cell.length_b   1.000
_cell.length_c   1.000
_cell.angle_alpha   90.00
_cell.angle_beta   90.00
_cell.angle_gamma   90.00
#
_symmetry.space_group_name_H-M   'P 1'
#
loop_
_entity.id
_entity.type
_entity.pdbx_description
1 polymer ?
#
loop_
_entity_poly.entity_id
_entity_poly.type
_entity_poly.pdbx_seq_one_letter_code
_entity_poly.pdbx_strand_id
1 'polypeptide(L)'
;MVMRLLPIAVLALILQAAAKPSLLDPKAPEFSRRAPDVCVVQLETTKGAIDIEVTRAWSPHGADRFVALVRAGYYDDNRIFRMAPGRWYQFGINGDPAIAKAWRRAEIPDDPLVQSNVKGTVAFAFAPFVKRTTQIFFNLTDNSATHDKEPFTPFGRVIGDGMSVIDRLNTEHREGPGGIRAGGQDPFFEGGNTWLDEKYPRLDVIKRAVVLER
;
A
#
# COMPACT_ATOMS: atom_id res chain seq x y z
N MET A 1 20.80 -1.47 -66.61
CA MET A 1 21.08 -0.94 -65.24
C MET A 1 20.02 -1.43 -64.31
N VAL A 2 20.27 -2.53 -63.57
CA VAL A 2 19.26 -3.20 -62.75
C VAL A 2 19.43 -2.73 -61.31
N MET A 3 18.47 -1.98 -60.82
CA MET A 3 18.43 -1.43 -59.45
C MET A 3 17.98 -2.52 -58.46
N ARG A 4 18.88 -3.04 -57.63
CA ARG A 4 18.56 -4.00 -56.56
C ARG A 4 17.96 -3.25 -55.37
N LEU A 5 16.71 -3.47 -55.10
CA LEU A 5 16.03 -3.06 -53.88
C LEU A 5 16.46 -3.99 -52.72
N LEU A 6 17.12 -3.43 -51.69
CA LEU A 6 17.37 -4.13 -50.45
C LEU A 6 16.10 -4.13 -49.58
N PRO A 7 15.71 -5.26 -48.96
CA PRO A 7 14.61 -5.25 -48.07
C PRO A 7 14.97 -4.60 -46.73
N ILE A 8 14.22 -3.60 -46.29
CA ILE A 8 14.28 -3.02 -44.94
C ILE A 8 13.63 -4.01 -44.01
N ALA A 9 14.44 -4.71 -43.21
CA ALA A 9 13.92 -5.53 -42.12
C ALA A 9 13.45 -4.61 -40.98
N VAL A 10 12.14 -4.49 -40.80
CA VAL A 10 11.56 -3.82 -39.63
C VAL A 10 11.68 -4.77 -38.44
N LEU A 11 12.61 -4.47 -37.54
CA LEU A 11 12.79 -5.18 -36.28
C LEU A 11 11.68 -4.72 -35.32
N ALA A 12 10.59 -5.49 -35.23
CA ALA A 12 9.54 -5.25 -34.24
C ALA A 12 10.08 -5.60 -32.85
N LEU A 13 10.39 -4.57 -32.06
CA LEU A 13 10.73 -4.72 -30.64
C LEU A 13 9.46 -5.10 -29.89
N ILE A 14 9.26 -6.39 -29.61
CA ILE A 14 8.19 -6.86 -28.74
C ILE A 14 8.61 -6.54 -27.32
N LEU A 15 8.06 -5.47 -26.76
CA LEU A 15 8.18 -5.15 -25.33
C LEU A 15 7.42 -6.20 -24.55
N GLN A 16 8.10 -7.24 -24.11
CA GLN A 16 7.53 -8.29 -23.30
C GLN A 16 7.30 -7.72 -21.89
N ALA A 17 6.05 -7.45 -21.52
CA ALA A 17 5.70 -7.06 -20.16
C ALA A 17 6.21 -8.16 -19.22
N ALA A 18 7.11 -7.80 -18.29
CA ALA A 18 7.59 -8.75 -17.29
C ALA A 18 6.40 -9.29 -16.48
N ALA A 19 6.33 -10.61 -16.32
CA ALA A 19 5.30 -11.21 -15.48
C ALA A 19 5.38 -10.65 -14.05
N LYS A 20 4.23 -10.35 -13.45
CA LYS A 20 4.20 -9.94 -12.04
C LYS A 20 4.77 -11.06 -11.16
N PRO A 21 5.56 -10.74 -10.10
CA PRO A 21 6.09 -11.74 -9.19
C PRO A 21 4.95 -12.44 -8.44
N SER A 22 5.19 -13.69 -8.05
CA SER A 22 4.22 -14.42 -7.23
C SER A 22 4.11 -13.79 -5.84
N LEU A 23 2.91 -13.40 -5.46
CA LEU A 23 2.62 -12.87 -4.12
C LEU A 23 2.66 -13.94 -3.01
N LEU A 24 2.83 -15.22 -3.36
CA LEU A 24 2.92 -16.31 -2.38
C LEU A 24 4.34 -16.50 -1.83
N ASP A 25 5.35 -15.85 -2.42
CA ASP A 25 6.74 -15.90 -1.94
C ASP A 25 7.26 -14.51 -1.55
N PRO A 26 7.11 -14.09 -0.28
CA PRO A 26 7.61 -12.80 0.21
C PRO A 26 9.14 -12.65 0.14
N LYS A 27 9.89 -13.72 -0.08
CA LYS A 27 11.36 -13.73 -0.17
C LYS A 27 11.86 -13.61 -1.60
N ALA A 28 10.96 -13.57 -2.59
CA ALA A 28 11.35 -13.40 -3.98
C ALA A 28 12.17 -12.11 -4.17
N PRO A 29 13.23 -12.11 -5.00
CA PRO A 29 14.19 -11.01 -5.14
C PRO A 29 13.52 -9.67 -5.52
N GLU A 30 12.39 -9.72 -6.19
CA GLU A 30 11.61 -8.57 -6.61
C GLU A 30 11.15 -7.71 -5.43
N PHE A 31 10.88 -8.34 -4.27
CA PHE A 31 10.43 -7.65 -3.06
C PHE A 31 11.58 -7.02 -2.25
N SER A 32 12.81 -7.23 -2.66
CA SER A 32 14.01 -6.60 -2.10
C SER A 32 14.58 -5.48 -2.98
N ARG A 33 13.89 -5.12 -4.07
CA ARG A 33 14.34 -4.06 -4.99
C ARG A 33 14.20 -2.69 -4.35
N ARG A 34 15.24 -1.87 -4.54
CA ARG A 34 15.22 -0.47 -4.13
C ARG A 34 14.15 0.31 -4.90
N ALA A 35 13.38 1.13 -4.17
CA ALA A 35 12.48 2.11 -4.76
C ALA A 35 13.26 3.30 -5.35
N PRO A 36 12.66 4.07 -6.27
CA PRO A 36 13.18 5.39 -6.65
C PRO A 36 13.32 6.29 -5.41
N ASP A 37 14.23 7.27 -5.47
CA ASP A 37 14.42 8.21 -4.37
C ASP A 37 13.14 9.02 -4.08
N VAL A 38 12.41 9.38 -5.15
CA VAL A 38 11.07 9.94 -5.09
C VAL A 38 10.23 9.31 -6.21
N CYS A 39 9.00 8.91 -5.91
CA CYS A 39 8.03 8.48 -6.92
C CYS A 39 6.61 8.78 -6.42
N VAL A 40 5.65 8.75 -7.32
CA VAL A 40 4.23 8.87 -6.99
C VAL A 40 3.56 7.52 -7.15
N VAL A 41 2.81 7.12 -6.13
CA VAL A 41 1.91 5.97 -6.17
C VAL A 41 0.49 6.48 -6.14
N GLN A 42 -0.32 6.05 -7.10
CA GLN A 42 -1.74 6.34 -7.12
C GLN A 42 -2.53 5.13 -6.63
N LEU A 43 -3.43 5.36 -5.67
CA LEU A 43 -4.43 4.41 -5.23
C LEU A 43 -5.78 4.78 -5.86
N GLU A 44 -6.26 3.99 -6.78
CA GLU A 44 -7.58 4.13 -7.39
C GLU A 44 -8.64 3.56 -6.44
N THR A 45 -9.37 4.41 -5.74
CA THR A 45 -10.36 3.96 -4.75
C THR A 45 -11.81 4.07 -5.25
N THR A 46 -12.74 3.56 -4.46
CA THR A 46 -14.19 3.73 -4.68
C THR A 46 -14.64 5.19 -4.56
N LYS A 47 -13.84 6.08 -3.94
CA LYS A 47 -14.16 7.51 -3.73
C LYS A 47 -13.33 8.45 -4.62
N GLY A 48 -12.41 7.93 -5.41
CA GLY A 48 -11.51 8.68 -6.28
C GLY A 48 -10.06 8.26 -6.12
N ALA A 49 -9.16 8.93 -6.81
CA ALA A 49 -7.74 8.67 -6.74
C ALA A 49 -7.09 9.35 -5.52
N ILE A 50 -6.19 8.65 -4.87
CA ILE A 50 -5.32 9.17 -3.79
C ILE A 50 -3.89 9.04 -4.27
N ASP A 51 -3.23 10.15 -4.51
CA ASP A 51 -1.83 10.20 -4.90
C ASP A 51 -0.94 10.32 -3.67
N ILE A 52 0.06 9.45 -3.58
CA ILE A 52 1.05 9.41 -2.50
C ILE A 52 2.43 9.69 -3.10
N GLU A 53 3.05 10.80 -2.72
CA GLU A 53 4.46 11.04 -2.98
C GLU A 53 5.28 10.23 -1.98
N VAL A 54 5.97 9.21 -2.47
CA VAL A 54 6.90 8.38 -1.70
C VAL A 54 8.26 9.03 -1.72
N THR A 55 8.83 9.29 -0.54
CA THR A 55 10.18 9.84 -0.36
C THR A 55 11.04 8.80 0.35
N ARG A 56 11.87 8.08 -0.40
CA ARG A 56 12.65 6.96 0.12
C ARG A 56 13.54 7.35 1.32
N ALA A 57 14.11 8.55 1.29
CA ALA A 57 14.99 9.05 2.35
C ALA A 57 14.29 9.16 3.73
N TRP A 58 12.95 9.22 3.78
CA TRP A 58 12.21 9.30 5.04
C TRP A 58 12.14 7.95 5.76
N SER A 59 11.99 6.85 4.99
CA SER A 59 11.90 5.48 5.51
C SER A 59 12.32 4.51 4.39
N PRO A 60 13.63 4.24 4.23
CA PRO A 60 14.15 3.44 3.13
C PRO A 60 13.51 2.04 3.03
N HIS A 61 13.46 1.30 4.13
CA HIS A 61 12.85 -0.03 4.15
C HIS A 61 11.34 0.02 3.90
N GLY A 62 10.65 1.03 4.45
CA GLY A 62 9.23 1.24 4.23
C GLY A 62 8.94 1.57 2.76
N ALA A 63 9.67 2.52 2.16
CA ALA A 63 9.50 2.91 0.76
C ALA A 63 9.77 1.73 -0.20
N ASP A 64 10.89 1.00 0.01
CA ASP A 64 11.25 -0.16 -0.81
C ASP A 64 10.14 -1.23 -0.76
N ARG A 65 9.65 -1.56 0.44
CA ARG A 65 8.55 -2.51 0.63
C ARG A 65 7.26 -2.05 -0.04
N PHE A 66 6.85 -0.81 0.18
CA PHE A 66 5.61 -0.28 -0.38
C PHE A 66 5.60 -0.31 -1.90
N VAL A 67 6.64 0.24 -2.52
CA VAL A 67 6.76 0.31 -3.99
C VAL A 67 6.84 -1.09 -4.62
N ALA A 68 7.56 -2.03 -3.99
CA ALA A 68 7.63 -3.41 -4.48
C ALA A 68 6.27 -4.10 -4.44
N LEU A 69 5.50 -3.93 -3.35
CA LEU A 69 4.15 -4.48 -3.20
C LEU A 69 3.16 -3.85 -4.20
N VAL A 70 3.24 -2.53 -4.43
CA VAL A 70 2.43 -1.86 -5.45
C VAL A 70 2.71 -2.42 -6.84
N ARG A 71 3.98 -2.56 -7.22
CA ARG A 71 4.37 -3.13 -8.53
C ARG A 71 3.88 -4.56 -8.72
N ALA A 72 3.83 -5.34 -7.65
CA ALA A 72 3.33 -6.71 -7.67
C ALA A 72 1.79 -6.79 -7.69
N GLY A 73 1.08 -5.69 -7.46
CA GLY A 73 -0.38 -5.66 -7.35
C GLY A 73 -0.92 -6.16 -6.01
N TYR A 74 -0.09 -6.16 -4.97
CA TYR A 74 -0.49 -6.62 -3.63
C TYR A 74 -1.68 -5.84 -3.05
N TYR A 75 -1.77 -4.54 -3.34
CA TYR A 75 -2.83 -3.66 -2.83
C TYR A 75 -4.04 -3.56 -3.78
N ASP A 76 -4.05 -4.29 -4.90
CA ASP A 76 -5.22 -4.35 -5.78
C ASP A 76 -6.35 -5.08 -5.05
N ASP A 77 -7.59 -4.58 -5.18
CA ASP A 77 -8.79 -5.07 -4.47
C ASP A 77 -8.66 -5.10 -2.94
N ASN A 78 -7.91 -4.13 -2.38
CA ASN A 78 -7.64 -4.06 -0.94
C ASN A 78 -8.70 -3.21 -0.23
N ARG A 79 -9.19 -3.66 0.93
CA ARG A 79 -10.18 -2.92 1.74
C ARG A 79 -9.50 -1.94 2.68
N ILE A 80 -10.06 -0.72 2.81
CA ILE A 80 -9.69 0.20 3.88
C ILE A 80 -10.51 -0.23 5.10
N PHE A 81 -9.95 -1.17 5.88
CA PHE A 81 -10.70 -2.00 6.80
C PHE A 81 -10.75 -1.48 8.24
N ARG A 82 -9.86 -0.56 8.62
CA ARG A 82 -9.80 -0.06 9.99
C ARG A 82 -9.72 1.46 9.99
N MET A 83 -10.68 2.09 10.64
CA MET A 83 -10.83 3.54 10.61
C MET A 83 -10.99 4.11 12.02
N ALA A 84 -10.15 5.07 12.37
CA ALA A 84 -10.30 5.95 13.52
C ALA A 84 -10.55 7.37 13.01
N PRO A 85 -11.82 7.79 12.80
CA PRO A 85 -12.15 9.08 12.21
C PRO A 85 -11.47 10.23 12.94
N GLY A 86 -10.91 11.17 12.18
CA GLY A 86 -10.15 12.30 12.70
C GLY A 86 -8.75 11.96 13.21
N ARG A 87 -8.32 10.70 13.12
CA ARG A 87 -6.98 10.26 13.53
C ARG A 87 -6.21 9.57 12.42
N TRP A 88 -6.67 8.41 11.92
CA TRP A 88 -6.00 7.64 10.88
C TRP A 88 -6.94 6.60 10.24
N TYR A 89 -6.66 6.21 8.99
CA TYR A 89 -7.30 5.10 8.29
C TYR A 89 -6.25 4.12 7.79
N GLN A 90 -6.54 2.81 7.90
CA GLN A 90 -5.60 1.72 7.68
C GLN A 90 -6.10 0.70 6.66
N PHE A 91 -5.18 0.21 5.82
CA PHE A 91 -5.35 -0.84 4.83
C PHE A 91 -4.12 -1.74 4.77
N GLY A 92 -4.08 -2.75 3.88
CA GLY A 92 -2.87 -3.48 3.57
C GLY A 92 -2.82 -4.93 4.08
N ILE A 93 -3.98 -5.52 4.45
CA ILE A 93 -4.12 -6.98 4.48
C ILE A 93 -4.69 -7.39 3.13
N ASN A 94 -4.03 -8.31 2.41
CA ASN A 94 -4.51 -8.75 1.10
C ASN A 94 -5.82 -9.52 1.22
N GLY A 95 -6.72 -9.34 0.25
CA GLY A 95 -8.04 -9.98 0.23
C GLY A 95 -8.02 -11.49 -0.02
N ASP A 96 -6.92 -12.03 -0.56
CA ASP A 96 -6.69 -13.47 -0.69
C ASP A 96 -6.04 -13.99 0.62
N PRO A 97 -6.68 -14.94 1.33
CA PRO A 97 -6.17 -15.48 2.58
C PRO A 97 -4.80 -16.17 2.45
N ALA A 98 -4.49 -16.79 1.31
CA ALA A 98 -3.21 -17.45 1.11
C ALA A 98 -2.09 -16.41 1.03
N ILE A 99 -2.31 -15.32 0.29
CA ILE A 99 -1.39 -14.19 0.18
C ILE A 99 -1.28 -13.49 1.54
N ALA A 100 -2.40 -13.16 2.18
CA ALA A 100 -2.42 -12.51 3.48
C ALA A 100 -1.59 -13.26 4.53
N LYS A 101 -1.75 -14.59 4.61
CA LYS A 101 -1.00 -15.46 5.52
C LYS A 101 0.50 -15.50 5.20
N ALA A 102 0.88 -15.57 3.90
CA ALA A 102 2.27 -15.55 3.48
C ALA A 102 2.98 -14.26 3.93
N TRP A 103 2.31 -13.12 3.88
CA TRP A 103 2.87 -11.80 4.22
C TRP A 103 2.74 -11.42 5.69
N ARG A 104 1.94 -12.15 6.48
CA ARG A 104 1.64 -11.81 7.88
C ARG A 104 2.89 -11.68 8.77
N ARG A 105 3.97 -12.41 8.45
CA ARG A 105 5.25 -12.42 9.16
C ARG A 105 6.43 -11.98 8.30
N ALA A 106 6.18 -11.42 7.13
CA ALA A 106 7.21 -10.90 6.24
C ALA A 106 7.68 -9.50 6.72
N GLU A 107 8.33 -9.45 7.87
CA GLU A 107 8.75 -8.24 8.56
C GLU A 107 9.85 -7.50 7.80
N ILE A 108 9.86 -6.17 7.92
CA ILE A 108 10.98 -5.31 7.51
C ILE A 108 11.62 -4.66 8.73
N PRO A 109 12.93 -4.32 8.66
CA PRO A 109 13.61 -3.58 9.71
C PRO A 109 12.95 -2.23 9.98
N ASP A 110 13.07 -1.72 11.19
CA ASP A 110 12.66 -0.37 11.51
C ASP A 110 13.60 0.65 10.84
N ASP A 111 13.04 1.76 10.39
CA ASP A 111 13.79 2.92 9.91
C ASP A 111 13.86 3.99 11.01
N PRO A 112 14.90 4.81 11.04
CA PRO A 112 14.93 5.95 11.95
C PRO A 112 13.82 6.95 11.58
N LEU A 113 13.25 7.62 12.60
CA LEU A 113 12.26 8.66 12.38
C LEU A 113 12.93 9.90 11.79
N VAL A 114 12.65 10.18 10.51
CA VAL A 114 13.13 11.36 9.79
C VAL A 114 12.01 12.38 9.62
N GLN A 115 10.77 11.90 9.40
CA GLN A 115 9.58 12.71 9.19
C GLN A 115 8.56 12.41 10.29
N SER A 116 7.98 13.46 10.88
CA SER A 116 6.92 13.34 11.89
C SER A 116 5.58 12.87 11.30
N ASN A 117 4.78 12.21 12.13
CA ASN A 117 3.44 11.73 11.80
C ASN A 117 2.39 12.85 11.82
N VAL A 118 2.56 13.84 10.95
CA VAL A 118 1.63 14.96 10.78
C VAL A 118 0.53 14.64 9.76
N LYS A 119 -0.51 15.45 9.69
CA LYS A 119 -1.62 15.26 8.73
C LYS A 119 -1.11 15.06 7.30
N GLY A 120 -1.65 14.05 6.63
CA GLY A 120 -1.32 13.69 5.25
C GLY A 120 -0.14 12.75 5.10
N THR A 121 0.67 12.50 6.13
CA THR A 121 1.76 11.52 6.04
C THR A 121 1.23 10.09 6.06
N VAL A 122 2.02 9.18 5.46
CA VAL A 122 1.70 7.77 5.27
C VAL A 122 2.80 6.91 5.88
N ALA A 123 2.44 5.97 6.74
CA ALA A 123 3.38 5.12 7.45
C ALA A 123 2.90 3.66 7.51
N PHE A 124 3.84 2.73 7.77
CA PHE A 124 3.49 1.35 8.09
C PHE A 124 2.95 1.24 9.51
N ALA A 125 1.86 0.48 9.65
CA ALA A 125 1.40 0.02 10.94
C ALA A 125 2.30 -1.10 11.46
N PHE A 126 2.45 -1.17 12.78
CA PHE A 126 3.05 -2.29 13.48
C PHE A 126 2.16 -2.69 14.67
N ALA A 127 2.42 -3.82 15.28
CA ALA A 127 1.81 -4.24 16.54
C ALA A 127 2.91 -4.76 17.48
N PRO A 128 2.70 -4.73 18.80
CA PRO A 128 3.58 -5.43 19.73
C PRO A 128 3.80 -6.87 19.26
N PHE A 129 5.05 -7.31 19.17
CA PHE A 129 5.45 -8.65 18.71
C PHE A 129 5.32 -8.94 17.20
N VAL A 130 4.86 -7.98 16.39
CA VAL A 130 4.85 -8.05 14.92
C VAL A 130 5.32 -6.72 14.37
N LYS A 131 6.51 -6.70 13.79
CA LYS A 131 7.06 -5.51 13.15
C LYS A 131 6.24 -5.10 11.92
N ARG A 132 6.69 -4.05 11.23
CA ARG A 132 6.10 -3.57 9.99
C ARG A 132 6.13 -4.68 8.92
N THR A 133 5.01 -4.98 8.29
CA THR A 133 4.90 -6.00 7.21
C THR A 133 4.32 -5.41 5.93
N THR A 134 2.98 -5.25 5.86
CA THR A 134 2.25 -4.78 4.68
C THR A 134 1.18 -3.74 4.98
N GLN A 135 0.76 -3.62 6.24
CA GLN A 135 -0.33 -2.72 6.61
C GLN A 135 0.17 -1.28 6.72
N ILE A 136 -0.63 -0.36 6.18
CA ILE A 136 -0.32 1.05 6.00
C ILE A 136 -1.46 1.90 6.53
N PHE A 137 -1.16 3.08 7.05
CA PHE A 137 -2.18 4.04 7.44
C PHE A 137 -1.87 5.46 6.95
N PHE A 138 -2.94 6.23 6.76
CA PHE A 138 -2.91 7.67 6.52
C PHE A 138 -3.09 8.41 7.84
N ASN A 139 -2.26 9.40 8.13
CA ASN A 139 -2.48 10.33 9.23
C ASN A 139 -3.50 11.40 8.81
N LEU A 140 -4.62 11.51 9.52
CA LEU A 140 -5.69 12.49 9.25
C LEU A 140 -5.54 13.77 10.06
N THR A 141 -4.69 13.75 11.05
CA THR A 141 -4.35 14.87 11.93
C THR A 141 -2.88 14.80 12.29
N ASP A 142 -2.41 15.71 13.11
CA ASP A 142 -1.10 15.61 13.76
C ASP A 142 -1.16 14.57 14.87
N ASN A 143 -0.53 13.42 14.62
CA ASN A 143 -0.38 12.31 15.56
C ASN A 143 1.04 12.24 16.15
N SER A 144 1.90 13.24 15.92
CA SER A 144 3.32 13.22 16.31
C SER A 144 3.53 12.98 17.80
N ALA A 145 2.69 13.57 18.66
CA ALA A 145 2.78 13.42 20.10
C ALA A 145 2.75 11.96 20.59
N THR A 146 2.15 11.06 19.82
CA THR A 146 2.02 9.62 20.13
C THR A 146 2.81 8.75 19.17
N HIS A 147 2.65 8.94 17.87
CA HIS A 147 3.20 8.05 16.86
C HIS A 147 4.73 8.21 16.68
N ASP A 148 5.29 9.41 16.92
CA ASP A 148 6.74 9.62 16.79
C ASP A 148 7.56 8.96 17.91
N LYS A 149 6.89 8.48 18.96
CA LYS A 149 7.51 7.71 20.06
C LYS A 149 7.58 6.21 19.77
N GLU A 150 6.98 5.80 18.67
CA GLU A 150 6.82 4.42 18.24
C GLU A 150 7.41 4.28 16.82
N PRO A 151 7.71 3.09 16.32
CA PRO A 151 8.32 2.89 14.99
C PRO A 151 7.34 3.12 13.81
N PHE A 152 6.43 4.07 13.94
CA PHE A 152 5.58 4.56 12.85
C PHE A 152 6.36 5.58 12.01
N THR A 153 7.25 5.12 11.15
CA THR A 153 8.11 5.99 10.35
C THR A 153 7.43 6.31 9.02
N PRO A 154 7.02 7.57 8.76
CA PRO A 154 6.44 7.94 7.48
C PRO A 154 7.42 7.71 6.33
N PHE A 155 6.93 7.16 5.22
CA PHE A 155 7.68 6.96 3.98
C PHE A 155 7.18 7.83 2.83
N GLY A 156 6.08 8.53 3.02
CA GLY A 156 5.47 9.37 2.00
C GLY A 156 4.36 10.25 2.56
N ARG A 157 3.75 11.02 1.66
CA ARG A 157 2.63 11.92 1.98
C ARG A 157 1.60 11.92 0.86
N VAL A 158 0.36 12.11 1.22
CA VAL A 158 -0.75 12.37 0.28
C VAL A 158 -0.54 13.74 -0.36
N ILE A 159 -0.67 13.80 -1.68
CA ILE A 159 -0.54 15.04 -2.47
C ILE A 159 -1.81 15.34 -3.25
N GLY A 160 -1.90 16.56 -3.82
CA GLY A 160 -3.06 16.99 -4.58
C GLY A 160 -4.35 16.95 -3.74
N ASP A 161 -5.43 16.50 -4.36
CA ASP A 161 -6.75 16.41 -3.73
C ASP A 161 -6.97 15.11 -2.92
N GLY A 162 -5.94 14.29 -2.74
CA GLY A 162 -6.04 12.97 -2.11
C GLY A 162 -6.63 13.02 -0.69
N MET A 163 -6.32 14.06 0.11
CA MET A 163 -6.93 14.21 1.44
C MET A 163 -8.44 14.43 1.35
N SER A 164 -8.92 15.17 0.36
CA SER A 164 -10.37 15.35 0.13
C SER A 164 -11.05 14.04 -0.27
N VAL A 165 -10.35 13.14 -0.95
CA VAL A 165 -10.84 11.78 -1.24
C VAL A 165 -10.93 10.96 0.04
N ILE A 166 -9.89 11.01 0.88
CA ILE A 166 -9.84 10.29 2.17
C ILE A 166 -10.97 10.75 3.10
N ASP A 167 -11.28 12.05 3.13
CA ASP A 167 -12.36 12.60 3.96
C ASP A 167 -13.76 12.10 3.53
N ARG A 168 -13.93 11.57 2.31
CA ARG A 168 -15.18 10.97 1.81
C ARG A 168 -15.29 9.46 1.99
N LEU A 169 -14.28 8.81 2.53
CA LEU A 169 -14.32 7.37 2.80
C LEU A 169 -15.44 7.05 3.81
N ASN A 170 -16.11 5.92 3.59
CA ASN A 170 -17.20 5.48 4.44
C ASN A 170 -16.68 5.05 5.82
N THR A 171 -17.18 5.68 6.88
CA THR A 171 -16.74 5.44 8.26
C THR A 171 -17.75 4.64 9.09
N GLU A 172 -18.74 4.02 8.47
CA GLU A 172 -19.77 3.27 9.18
C GLU A 172 -19.17 2.10 9.97
N HIS A 173 -18.19 1.41 9.38
CA HIS A 173 -17.47 0.31 10.01
C HIS A 173 -16.20 0.79 10.73
N ARG A 174 -16.25 1.98 11.35
CA ARG A 174 -15.12 2.55 12.10
C ARG A 174 -14.72 1.69 13.29
N GLU A 175 -13.48 1.85 13.73
CA GLU A 175 -12.98 1.20 14.96
C GLU A 175 -13.85 1.57 16.16
N GLY A 176 -14.31 0.57 16.89
CA GLY A 176 -15.25 0.73 17.97
C GLY A 176 -16.27 -0.41 17.96
N PRO A 177 -17.47 -0.24 18.52
CA PRO A 177 -18.54 -1.23 18.42
C PRO A 177 -18.88 -1.50 16.95
N GLY A 178 -18.61 -2.70 16.46
CA GLY A 178 -18.95 -3.14 15.11
C GLY A 178 -17.89 -2.94 14.01
N GLY A 179 -16.69 -2.45 14.33
CA GLY A 179 -15.57 -2.36 13.38
C GLY A 179 -14.40 -3.29 13.72
N ILE A 180 -13.45 -3.41 12.80
CA ILE A 180 -12.23 -4.18 13.01
C ILE A 180 -11.27 -3.39 13.88
N ARG A 181 -10.68 -4.05 14.89
CA ARG A 181 -9.72 -3.46 15.84
C ARG A 181 -8.34 -4.06 15.69
N ALA A 182 -7.33 -3.39 16.25
CA ALA A 182 -6.04 -4.02 16.51
C ALA A 182 -6.24 -5.29 17.34
N GLY A 183 -5.59 -6.39 16.95
CA GLY A 183 -5.75 -7.70 17.61
C GLY A 183 -7.01 -8.49 17.20
N GLY A 184 -7.98 -7.87 16.50
CA GLY A 184 -9.19 -8.55 16.00
C GLY A 184 -9.14 -8.85 14.50
N GLN A 185 -7.95 -9.01 13.91
CA GLN A 185 -7.76 -9.16 12.47
C GLN A 185 -7.69 -10.62 11.99
N ASP A 186 -7.63 -11.60 12.89
CA ASP A 186 -7.51 -13.01 12.53
C ASP A 186 -8.61 -13.49 11.57
N PRO A 187 -9.90 -13.16 11.76
CA PRO A 187 -10.94 -13.57 10.82
C PRO A 187 -10.73 -13.02 9.41
N PHE A 188 -10.13 -11.82 9.28
CA PHE A 188 -9.78 -11.27 7.97
C PHE A 188 -8.62 -12.05 7.32
N PHE A 189 -7.58 -12.39 8.07
CA PHE A 189 -6.49 -13.23 7.56
C PHE A 189 -6.96 -14.63 7.14
N GLU A 190 -8.05 -15.12 7.72
CA GLU A 190 -8.62 -16.45 7.44
C GLU A 190 -9.64 -16.43 6.32
N GLY A 191 -10.53 -15.45 6.29
CA GLY A 191 -11.67 -15.37 5.38
C GLY A 191 -11.50 -14.39 4.22
N GLY A 192 -10.50 -13.52 4.26
CA GLY A 192 -10.20 -12.56 3.19
C GLY A 192 -11.34 -11.59 2.90
N ASN A 193 -11.40 -11.14 1.64
CA ASN A 193 -12.42 -10.21 1.19
C ASN A 193 -13.84 -10.79 1.31
N THR A 194 -14.02 -12.10 1.14
CA THR A 194 -15.34 -12.75 1.29
C THR A 194 -15.89 -12.49 2.69
N TRP A 195 -15.08 -12.70 3.71
CA TRP A 195 -15.49 -12.41 5.09
C TRP A 195 -15.76 -10.93 5.34
N LEU A 196 -14.93 -10.04 4.77
CA LEU A 196 -15.14 -8.59 4.90
C LEU A 196 -16.44 -8.14 4.24
N ASP A 197 -16.73 -8.61 3.02
CA ASP A 197 -17.89 -8.21 2.24
C ASP A 197 -19.20 -8.69 2.91
N GLU A 198 -19.16 -9.82 3.62
CA GLU A 198 -20.30 -10.30 4.44
C GLU A 198 -20.50 -9.47 5.72
N LYS A 199 -19.44 -9.12 6.43
CA LYS A 199 -19.50 -8.49 7.76
C LYS A 199 -19.47 -6.97 7.70
N TYR A 200 -18.80 -6.40 6.68
CA TYR A 200 -18.52 -4.97 6.53
C TYR A 200 -18.74 -4.50 5.08
N PRO A 201 -19.95 -4.69 4.51
CA PRO A 201 -20.22 -4.56 3.07
C PRO A 201 -20.03 -3.14 2.51
N ARG A 202 -19.83 -2.14 3.38
CA ARG A 202 -19.65 -0.74 2.96
C ARG A 202 -18.24 -0.20 3.16
N LEU A 203 -17.24 -1.08 3.33
CA LEU A 203 -15.84 -0.67 3.30
C LEU A 203 -15.47 -0.14 1.92
N ASP A 204 -14.74 0.96 1.89
CA ASP A 204 -14.16 1.45 0.63
C ASP A 204 -12.99 0.56 0.19
N VAL A 205 -12.83 0.49 -1.14
CA VAL A 205 -11.89 -0.41 -1.80
C VAL A 205 -10.84 0.39 -2.53
N ILE A 206 -9.59 -0.02 -2.39
CA ILE A 206 -8.50 0.31 -3.30
C ILE A 206 -8.61 -0.68 -4.46
N LYS A 207 -9.20 -0.25 -5.58
CA LYS A 207 -9.43 -1.09 -6.76
C LYS A 207 -8.11 -1.50 -7.40
N ARG A 208 -7.15 -0.57 -7.40
CA ARG A 208 -5.83 -0.73 -7.98
C ARG A 208 -4.83 0.23 -7.35
N ALA A 209 -3.58 -0.21 -7.25
CA ALA A 209 -2.45 0.63 -6.87
C ALA A 209 -1.38 0.60 -7.97
N VAL A 210 -0.90 1.78 -8.40
CA VAL A 210 0.09 1.89 -9.49
C VAL A 210 1.18 2.90 -9.15
N VAL A 211 2.43 2.59 -9.55
CA VAL A 211 3.51 3.57 -9.57
C VAL A 211 3.37 4.39 -10.85
N LEU A 212 3.20 5.70 -10.72
CA LEU A 212 3.14 6.60 -11.86
C LEU A 212 4.56 6.84 -12.39
N GLU A 213 4.78 6.51 -13.66
CA GLU A 213 6.02 6.87 -14.36
C GLU A 213 5.99 8.37 -14.65
N ARG A 214 7.06 9.06 -14.31
CA ARG A 214 7.28 10.47 -14.67
C ARG A 214 8.19 10.56 -15.87
#